data_aa4fc052d07a0aa7824c24a56463daf8
#
_entry.id   aa4fc052d07a0aa7824c24a56463daf8
#
_cell.length_a   1.000
_cell.length_b   1.000
_cell.length_c   1.000
_cell.angle_alpha   90.00
_cell.angle_beta   90.00
_cell.angle_gamma   90.00
#
_symmetry.space_group_name_H-M   'P 1'
#
loop_
_entity.id
_entity.type
_entity.pdbx_description
1 polymer ?
#
loop_
_entity_poly.entity_id
_entity_poly.type
_entity_poly.pdbx_seq_one_letter_code
_entity_poly.pdbx_strand_id
1 'polypeptide(L)' 'MPNMDGLVIDEYGNKAWYKDGFLHRKDGPAIIYPDGTQLWFYEGDIHRSDGPAIMYPDGTEKWFFYGKPTN' A
#
# COMPACT_ATOMS: atom_id res chain seq x y z
N MET A 1 -8.99 -8.18 -21.47
CA MET A 1 -8.11 -8.36 -20.30
C MET A 1 -8.87 -8.12 -19.02
N PRO A 2 -8.87 -9.07 -18.13
CA PRO A 2 -9.49 -8.80 -16.84
C PRO A 2 -8.71 -7.73 -16.09
N ASN A 3 -9.42 -6.87 -15.38
CA ASN A 3 -8.80 -5.91 -14.50
C ASN A 3 -8.17 -6.63 -13.32
N MET A 4 -7.02 -6.13 -12.88
CA MET A 4 -6.41 -6.65 -11.67
C MET A 4 -7.06 -5.99 -10.47
N ASP A 5 -8.17 -6.58 -10.01
CA ASP A 5 -8.88 -6.08 -8.85
C ASP A 5 -8.73 -7.07 -7.70
N GLY A 6 -8.59 -6.52 -6.51
CA GLY A 6 -8.48 -7.32 -5.30
C GLY A 6 -7.06 -7.73 -4.98
N LEU A 7 -6.94 -8.77 -4.17
CA LEU A 7 -5.65 -9.22 -3.64
C LEU A 7 -4.89 -10.07 -4.65
N VAL A 8 -3.63 -9.71 -4.87
CA VAL A 8 -2.69 -10.50 -5.66
C VAL A 8 -1.53 -10.88 -4.75
N ILE A 9 -1.20 -12.15 -4.70
CA ILE A 9 -0.06 -12.66 -3.93
C ILE A 9 0.92 -13.27 -4.92
N ASP A 10 2.17 -12.78 -4.93
CA ASP A 10 3.18 -13.29 -5.85
C ASP A 10 3.91 -14.49 -5.24
N GLU A 11 4.87 -15.02 -5.99
CA GLU A 11 5.61 -16.23 -5.58
C GLU A 11 6.52 -16.01 -4.37
N TYR A 12 6.79 -14.73 -4.04
CA TYR A 12 7.65 -14.39 -2.90
C TYR A 12 6.84 -14.09 -1.64
N GLY A 13 5.49 -14.15 -1.75
CA GLY A 13 4.64 -13.86 -0.62
C GLY A 13 4.28 -12.39 -0.47
N ASN A 14 4.64 -11.55 -1.44
CA ASN A 14 4.23 -10.15 -1.43
C ASN A 14 2.73 -10.05 -1.70
N LYS A 15 2.02 -9.28 -0.91
CA LYS A 15 0.58 -9.06 -1.08
C LYS A 15 0.33 -7.66 -1.59
N ALA A 16 -0.53 -7.54 -2.59
CA ALA A 16 -0.89 -6.25 -3.15
C ALA A 16 -2.37 -6.24 -3.48
N TRP A 17 -3.03 -5.13 -3.17
CA TRP A 17 -4.45 -4.94 -3.49
C TRP A 17 -4.58 -3.92 -4.60
N TYR A 18 -5.42 -4.24 -5.58
CA TYR A 18 -5.63 -3.42 -6.77
C TYR A 18 -7.10 -3.08 -6.95
N LYS A 19 -7.35 -1.93 -7.56
CA LYS A 19 -8.65 -1.54 -8.03
C LYS A 19 -8.49 -0.83 -9.36
N ASP A 20 -9.19 -1.31 -10.40
CA ASP A 20 -9.12 -0.76 -11.76
C ASP A 20 -7.67 -0.65 -12.25
N GLY A 21 -6.84 -1.62 -11.88
CA GLY A 21 -5.45 -1.66 -12.29
C GLY A 21 -4.48 -0.83 -11.46
N PHE A 22 -4.99 -0.09 -10.47
CA PHE A 22 -4.15 0.74 -9.60
C PHE A 22 -4.02 0.12 -8.22
N LEU A 23 -2.85 0.29 -7.60
CA LEU A 23 -2.70 -0.06 -6.20
C LEU A 23 -3.69 0.76 -5.39
N HIS A 24 -4.51 0.08 -4.60
CA HIS A 24 -5.58 0.75 -3.88
C HIS A 24 -6.13 -0.13 -2.78
N ARG A 25 -6.25 0.45 -1.59
CA ARG A 25 -6.99 -0.20 -0.50
C ARG A 25 -7.45 0.88 0.47
N LYS A 26 -8.73 0.85 0.82
CA LYS A 26 -9.33 1.87 1.68
C LYS A 26 -9.04 1.66 3.16
N ASP A 27 -9.09 0.42 3.60
CA ASP A 27 -9.12 0.11 5.03
C ASP A 27 -7.89 -0.66 5.48
N GLY A 28 -6.80 -0.51 4.77
CA GLY A 28 -5.56 -1.17 5.14
C GLY A 28 -4.45 -0.83 4.17
N PRO A 29 -3.26 -1.39 4.39
CA PRO A 29 -2.17 -1.20 3.45
C PRO A 29 -2.45 -1.91 2.14
N ALA A 30 -2.09 -1.26 1.02
CA ALA A 30 -2.28 -1.85 -0.31
C ALA A 30 -1.15 -2.81 -0.67
N ILE A 31 0.01 -2.69 -0.02
CA ILE A 31 1.10 -3.64 -0.19
C ILE A 31 1.59 -4.09 1.18
N ILE A 32 1.75 -5.39 1.34
CA ILE A 32 2.36 -5.97 2.54
C ILE A 32 3.46 -6.92 2.07
N TYR A 33 4.69 -6.64 2.48
CA TYR A 33 5.83 -7.50 2.17
C TYR A 33 6.02 -8.56 3.24
N PRO A 34 6.68 -9.68 2.93
CA PRO A 34 6.86 -10.76 3.91
C PRO A 34 7.61 -10.34 5.17
N ASP A 35 8.43 -9.29 5.10
CA ASP A 35 9.18 -8.81 6.27
C ASP A 35 8.31 -7.93 7.19
N GLY A 36 7.04 -7.68 6.82
CA GLY A 36 6.14 -6.88 7.60
C GLY A 36 6.04 -5.42 7.15
N THR A 37 6.82 -5.00 6.16
CA THR A 37 6.69 -3.65 5.60
C THR A 37 5.31 -3.45 5.02
N GLN A 38 4.67 -2.32 5.33
CA GLN A 38 3.33 -1.98 4.87
C GLN A 38 3.34 -0.65 4.14
N LEU A 39 2.65 -0.61 3.00
CA LEU A 39 2.56 0.59 2.19
C LEU A 39 1.09 0.84 1.87
N TRP A 40 0.64 2.07 2.14
CA TRP A 40 -0.75 2.47 1.90
C TRP A 40 -0.83 3.23 0.59
N PHE A 41 -1.72 2.80 -0.31
CA PHE A 41 -1.96 3.44 -1.59
C PHE A 41 -3.44 3.68 -1.78
N TYR A 42 -3.76 4.80 -2.42
CA TYR A 42 -5.11 5.14 -2.79
C TYR A 42 -5.11 5.60 -4.24
N GLU A 43 -5.79 4.84 -5.10
CA GLU A 43 -5.88 5.09 -6.54
C GLU A 43 -4.50 5.32 -7.17
N GLY A 44 -3.54 4.49 -6.80
CA GLY A 44 -2.19 4.51 -7.35
C GLY A 44 -1.20 5.42 -6.66
N ASP A 45 -1.68 6.32 -5.79
CA ASP A 45 -0.79 7.23 -5.05
C ASP A 45 -0.53 6.70 -3.65
N ILE A 46 0.70 6.81 -3.19
CA ILE A 46 1.00 6.51 -1.81
C ILE A 46 0.30 7.55 -0.93
N HIS A 47 -0.56 7.08 -0.03
CA HIS A 47 -1.47 7.99 0.67
C HIS A 47 -2.10 7.33 1.90
N ARG A 48 -2.13 8.08 2.99
CA ARG A 48 -2.94 7.72 4.15
C ARG A 48 -3.29 8.98 4.91
N SER A 49 -4.57 9.17 5.22
CA SER A 49 -5.04 10.41 5.87
C SER A 49 -4.96 10.36 7.38
N ASP A 50 -4.98 9.17 7.98
CA ASP A 50 -5.08 9.03 9.43
C ASP A 50 -3.89 8.31 10.05
N GLY A 51 -2.76 8.28 9.37
CA GLY A 51 -1.58 7.63 9.90
C GLY A 51 -0.45 7.61 8.90
N PRO A 52 0.63 6.88 9.21
CA PRO A 52 1.74 6.77 8.28
C PRO A 52 1.36 5.93 7.06
N ALA A 53 1.82 6.36 5.89
CA ALA A 53 1.58 5.62 4.64
C ALA A 53 2.59 4.51 4.43
N ILE A 54 3.75 4.59 5.07
CA ILE A 54 4.77 3.53 5.04
C ILE A 54 5.15 3.19 6.47
N MET A 55 5.13 1.90 6.78
CA MET A 55 5.57 1.39 8.07
C MET A 55 6.57 0.26 7.83
N TYR A 56 7.78 0.43 8.35
CA TYR A 56 8.83 -0.57 8.24
C TYR A 56 8.86 -1.48 9.47
N PRO A 57 9.42 -2.69 9.36
CA PRO A 57 9.46 -3.62 10.49
C PRO A 57 10.22 -3.11 11.71
N ASP A 58 11.16 -2.17 11.50
CA ASP A 58 11.94 -1.60 12.60
C ASP A 58 11.21 -0.47 13.33
N GLY A 59 9.95 -0.19 12.94
CA GLY A 59 9.16 0.87 13.56
C GLY A 59 9.26 2.21 12.87
N THR A 60 10.12 2.34 11.85
CA THR A 60 10.21 3.58 11.08
C THR A 60 8.90 3.82 10.34
N GLU A 61 8.42 5.06 10.37
CA GLU A 61 7.16 5.46 9.74
C GLU A 61 7.38 6.66 8.84
N LYS A 62 6.70 6.68 7.70
CA LYS A 62 6.74 7.81 6.79
C LYS A 62 5.33 8.19 6.40
N TRP A 63 5.04 9.49 6.42
CA TRP A 63 3.72 10.04 6.18
C TRP A 63 3.65 10.65 4.79
N PHE A 64 2.61 10.29 4.04
CA PHE A 64 2.37 10.82 2.70
C PHE A 64 0.90 11.15 2.53
N PHE A 65 0.63 12.21 1.76
CA PHE A 65 -0.73 12.60 1.40
C PHE A 65 -0.77 12.78 -0.11
N TYR A 66 -1.47 11.88 -0.79
CA TYR A 66 -1.56 11.84 -2.25
C TYR A 66 -0.17 11.95 -2.91
N GLY A 67 0.74 11.10 -2.45
CA GLY A 67 2.06 11.01 -3.02
C GLY A 67 3.08 12.01 -2.52
N LYS A 68 2.66 12.95 -1.67
CA LYS A 68 3.56 13.99 -1.16
C LYS A 68 3.91 13.74 0.30
N PRO A 69 5.21 13.80 0.66
CA PRO A 69 5.59 13.63 2.06
C PRO A 69 5.02 14.78 2.90
N THR A 70 4.48 14.42 4.09
CA THR A 70 3.86 15.41 4.97
C THR A 70 4.62 15.60 6.26
N ASN A 71 5.69 14.84 6.44
CA ASN A 71 6.48 14.91 7.67
C ASN A 71 7.93 14.73 7.35
#